data_1005da3b05560b3825b9e56217bfb130
#
_entry.id   1005da3b05560b3825b9e56217bfb130
#
_cell.length_a   1.000
_cell.length_b   1.000
_cell.length_c   1.000
_cell.angle_alpha   90.00
_cell.angle_beta   90.00
_cell.angle_gamma   90.00
#
_symmetry.space_group_name_H-M   'P 1'
#
loop_
_entity.id
_entity.type
_entity.pdbx_description
1 polymer ?
#
loop_
_entity_poly.entity_id
_entity_poly.type
_entity_poly.pdbx_seq_one_letter_code
_entity_poly.pdbx_strand_id
1 'polypeptide(L)'
;MKAKLFLLFFGLLGFVVQAAAKEKIYVNSEVTTHIVMPENIKLVDISTTKIMGNQCADNMVRIKPYLEQDSIKTSFDENELLGTITLIGERHIAQYDVVYTHYPSMAASIFEVAYSDIQSYINPEVSMPKAEMVRYAWAVYGSKRKYNQVVSNAHGDRKSVV
;
A
#
# COMPACT_ATOMS: atom_id res chain seq x y z
N MET A 1 -12.14 -18.30 -49.25
CA MET A 1 -12.21 -17.02 -48.53
C MET A 1 -12.73 -17.15 -47.08
N LYS A 2 -12.49 -18.27 -46.39
CA LYS A 2 -13.01 -18.48 -44.99
C LYS A 2 -11.91 -18.53 -43.91
N ALA A 3 -10.65 -18.48 -44.27
CA ALA A 3 -9.52 -18.60 -43.30
C ALA A 3 -9.02 -17.26 -42.73
N LYS A 4 -9.33 -16.12 -43.36
CA LYS A 4 -8.83 -14.79 -42.90
C LYS A 4 -9.67 -14.14 -41.79
N LEU A 5 -10.88 -14.63 -41.53
CA LEU A 5 -11.78 -14.10 -40.52
C LEU A 5 -11.48 -14.66 -39.14
N PHE A 6 -10.80 -15.81 -39.05
CA PHE A 6 -10.51 -16.46 -37.75
C PHE A 6 -9.28 -15.88 -37.04
N LEU A 7 -8.39 -15.23 -37.79
CA LEU A 7 -7.15 -14.63 -37.22
C LEU A 7 -7.41 -13.26 -36.57
N LEU A 8 -8.51 -12.61 -36.91
CA LEU A 8 -8.86 -11.29 -36.34
C LEU A 8 -9.55 -11.39 -34.96
N PHE A 9 -10.10 -12.57 -34.66
CA PHE A 9 -10.81 -12.80 -33.38
C PHE A 9 -9.86 -13.22 -32.25
N PHE A 10 -8.65 -13.70 -32.57
CA PHE A 10 -7.67 -14.14 -31.61
C PHE A 10 -6.81 -12.98 -31.04
N GLY A 11 -6.80 -11.83 -31.70
CA GLY A 11 -6.05 -10.64 -31.31
C GLY A 11 -6.70 -9.79 -30.21
N LEU A 12 -7.99 -10.04 -29.89
CA LEU A 12 -8.75 -9.20 -28.95
C LEU A 12 -8.82 -9.74 -27.51
N LEU A 13 -8.18 -10.88 -27.24
CA LEU A 13 -8.24 -11.56 -25.93
C LEU A 13 -7.06 -11.26 -25.00
N GLY A 14 -6.27 -10.25 -25.25
CA GLY A 14 -4.94 -10.09 -24.68
C GLY A 14 -4.70 -8.94 -23.69
N PHE A 15 -5.70 -8.22 -23.19
CA PHE A 15 -5.48 -7.22 -22.15
C PHE A 15 -6.48 -7.35 -21.00
N VAL A 16 -6.38 -8.44 -20.24
CA VAL A 16 -6.91 -8.42 -18.88
C VAL A 16 -5.90 -7.63 -18.03
N VAL A 17 -6.14 -6.35 -17.84
CA VAL A 17 -5.46 -5.58 -16.80
C VAL A 17 -5.89 -6.20 -15.47
N GLN A 18 -5.04 -7.04 -14.94
CA GLN A 18 -5.21 -7.57 -13.59
C GLN A 18 -4.98 -6.41 -12.64
N ALA A 19 -6.08 -5.76 -12.22
CA ALA A 19 -6.02 -4.87 -11.06
C ALA A 19 -5.54 -5.72 -9.89
N ALA A 20 -4.39 -5.38 -9.32
CA ALA A 20 -3.89 -6.05 -8.13
C ALA A 20 -4.98 -5.93 -7.06
N ALA A 21 -5.52 -7.07 -6.63
CA ALA A 21 -6.50 -7.08 -5.56
C ALA A 21 -5.80 -6.58 -4.31
N LYS A 22 -6.39 -5.57 -3.66
CA LYS A 22 -5.90 -5.10 -2.35
C LYS A 22 -5.98 -6.26 -1.36
N GLU A 23 -4.97 -6.39 -0.54
CA GLU A 23 -4.99 -7.36 0.54
C GLU A 23 -6.07 -6.97 1.57
N LYS A 24 -6.67 -7.98 2.18
CA LYS A 24 -7.82 -7.81 3.07
C LYS A 24 -7.41 -8.06 4.51
N ILE A 25 -7.90 -7.20 5.40
CA ILE A 25 -7.84 -7.40 6.84
C ILE A 25 -9.24 -7.78 7.33
N TYR A 26 -9.37 -8.97 7.87
CA TYR A 26 -10.62 -9.42 8.47
C TYR A 26 -10.72 -8.92 9.91
N VAL A 27 -11.84 -8.29 10.24
CA VAL A 27 -12.12 -7.74 11.58
C VAL A 27 -13.42 -8.32 12.14
N ASN A 28 -13.49 -8.39 13.47
CA ASN A 28 -14.63 -8.92 14.19
C ASN A 28 -14.95 -8.03 15.40
N SER A 29 -16.21 -8.00 15.82
CA SER A 29 -16.65 -7.17 16.97
C SER A 29 -16.04 -7.60 18.30
N GLU A 30 -15.69 -8.87 18.44
CA GLU A 30 -15.13 -9.45 19.68
C GLU A 30 -13.61 -9.29 19.74
N VAL A 31 -12.93 -9.27 18.58
CA VAL A 31 -11.48 -9.23 18.47
C VAL A 31 -11.01 -7.82 18.09
N THR A 32 -10.07 -7.29 18.84
CA THR A 32 -9.36 -6.06 18.42
C THR A 32 -8.21 -6.45 17.51
N THR A 33 -8.18 -5.92 16.29
CA THR A 33 -7.10 -6.14 15.34
C THR A 33 -6.03 -5.07 15.52
N HIS A 34 -4.78 -5.49 15.72
CA HIS A 34 -3.62 -4.62 15.77
C HIS A 34 -2.84 -4.76 14.47
N ILE A 35 -2.66 -3.67 13.76
CA ILE A 35 -1.89 -3.62 12.51
C ILE A 35 -0.51 -3.06 12.85
N VAL A 36 0.52 -3.83 12.56
CA VAL A 36 1.92 -3.48 12.86
C VAL A 36 2.66 -3.17 11.55
N MET A 37 3.18 -1.96 11.45
CA MET A 37 4.01 -1.53 10.34
C MET A 37 5.50 -1.79 10.64
N PRO A 38 6.34 -2.04 9.62
CA PRO A 38 7.78 -2.21 9.81
C PRO A 38 8.53 -0.91 10.12
N GLU A 39 7.82 0.22 10.13
CA GLU A 39 8.35 1.56 10.46
C GLU A 39 7.32 2.38 11.23
N ASN A 40 7.74 3.54 11.75
CA ASN A 40 6.83 4.44 12.46
C ASN A 40 5.74 5.00 11.55
N ILE A 41 4.51 4.98 12.03
CA ILE A 41 3.33 5.51 11.33
C ILE A 41 3.24 7.01 11.61
N LYS A 42 3.10 7.79 10.55
CA LYS A 42 2.92 9.25 10.61
C LYS A 42 1.47 9.67 10.49
N LEU A 43 0.70 8.90 9.70
CA LEU A 43 -0.71 9.18 9.49
C LEU A 43 -1.46 7.87 9.29
N VAL A 44 -2.66 7.82 9.84
CA VAL A 44 -3.65 6.77 9.59
C VAL A 44 -4.88 7.42 8.99
N ASP A 45 -5.27 6.95 7.82
CA ASP A 45 -6.50 7.37 7.15
C ASP A 45 -7.48 6.20 7.07
N ILE A 46 -8.68 6.41 7.59
CA ILE A 46 -9.78 5.43 7.59
C ILE A 46 -10.91 6.00 6.77
N SER A 47 -11.25 5.37 5.66
CA SER A 47 -12.20 5.88 4.67
C SER A 47 -13.67 5.86 5.10
N THR A 48 -13.99 5.41 6.32
CA THR A 48 -15.38 5.13 6.73
C THR A 48 -15.58 5.31 8.23
N THR A 49 -16.82 5.60 8.63
CA THR A 49 -17.25 5.62 10.04
C THR A 49 -17.53 4.21 10.61
N LYS A 50 -17.60 3.19 9.75
CA LYS A 50 -17.83 1.79 10.18
C LYS A 50 -16.61 1.14 10.85
N ILE A 51 -15.48 1.82 10.86
CA ILE A 51 -14.25 1.37 11.50
C ILE A 51 -13.84 2.40 12.53
N MET A 52 -13.67 1.97 13.77
CA MET A 52 -13.05 2.77 14.82
C MET A 52 -11.61 2.32 15.00
N GLY A 53 -10.69 3.26 15.11
CA GLY A 53 -9.30 2.93 15.34
C GLY A 53 -8.51 4.10 15.90
N ASN A 54 -7.37 3.76 16.49
CA ASN A 54 -6.38 4.75 16.92
C ASN A 54 -4.96 4.16 16.90
N GLN A 55 -4.00 5.01 16.75
CA GLN A 55 -2.60 4.64 16.91
C GLN A 55 -2.33 4.36 18.40
N CYS A 56 -1.83 3.17 18.72
CA CYS A 56 -1.56 2.74 20.09
C CYS A 56 -0.06 2.62 20.41
N ALA A 57 0.80 2.62 19.37
CA ALA A 57 2.25 2.74 19.47
C ALA A 57 2.79 3.41 18.20
N ASP A 58 4.08 3.74 18.16
CA ASP A 58 4.69 4.47 17.04
C ASP A 58 4.49 3.76 15.69
N ASN A 59 4.49 2.43 15.69
CA ASN A 59 4.35 1.60 14.50
C ASN A 59 3.10 0.72 14.51
N MET A 60 2.15 0.97 15.42
CA MET A 60 0.99 0.10 15.60
C MET A 60 -0.32 0.89 15.66
N VAL A 61 -1.31 0.42 14.93
CA VAL A 61 -2.69 0.90 14.96
C VAL A 61 -3.61 -0.23 15.37
N ARG A 62 -4.53 0.06 16.27
CA ARG A 62 -5.62 -0.87 16.58
C ARG A 62 -6.90 -0.44 15.88
N ILE A 63 -7.66 -1.41 15.39
CA ILE A 63 -8.97 -1.18 14.75
C ILE A 63 -10.01 -2.15 15.28
N LYS A 64 -11.25 -1.69 15.23
CA LYS A 64 -12.47 -2.49 15.46
C LYS A 64 -13.58 -2.04 14.52
N PRO A 65 -14.49 -2.94 14.13
CA PRO A 65 -15.74 -2.54 13.49
C PRO A 65 -16.58 -1.70 14.48
N TYR A 66 -17.24 -0.67 13.97
CA TYR A 66 -18.08 0.24 14.74
C TYR A 66 -19.44 0.37 14.07
N LEU A 67 -20.48 0.06 14.83
CA LEU A 67 -21.87 0.32 14.45
C LEU A 67 -22.35 1.56 15.18
N GLU A 68 -22.89 2.50 14.44
CA GLU A 68 -23.54 3.68 15.03
C GLU A 68 -24.77 3.22 15.81
N GLN A 69 -24.96 3.78 17.01
CA GLN A 69 -26.06 3.41 17.92
C GLN A 69 -27.45 3.67 17.34
N ASP A 70 -27.57 4.64 16.43
CA ASP A 70 -28.81 5.02 15.75
C ASP A 70 -29.05 4.28 14.43
N SER A 71 -28.17 3.33 14.08
CA SER A 71 -28.33 2.58 12.85
C SER A 71 -29.44 1.52 12.99
N ILE A 72 -30.26 1.37 11.95
CA ILE A 72 -31.28 0.30 11.86
C ILE A 72 -30.60 -1.08 11.81
N LYS A 73 -29.33 -1.12 11.42
CA LYS A 73 -28.54 -2.35 11.28
C LYS A 73 -27.92 -2.70 12.64
N THR A 74 -28.21 -3.91 13.11
CA THR A 74 -27.72 -4.42 14.40
C THR A 74 -26.39 -5.18 14.31
N SER A 75 -25.98 -5.57 13.09
CA SER A 75 -24.73 -6.25 12.81
C SER A 75 -24.28 -6.02 11.36
N PHE A 76 -23.01 -6.23 11.07
CA PHE A 76 -22.51 -6.30 9.70
C PHE A 76 -22.76 -7.67 9.09
N ASP A 77 -22.83 -7.73 7.76
CA ASP A 77 -22.95 -8.99 7.04
C ASP A 77 -21.58 -9.67 6.91
N GLU A 78 -21.60 -11.01 6.80
CA GLU A 78 -20.35 -11.75 6.56
C GLU A 78 -19.71 -11.31 5.24
N ASN A 79 -18.39 -11.06 5.27
CA ASN A 79 -17.62 -10.51 4.17
C ASN A 79 -18.03 -9.11 3.68
N GLU A 80 -18.76 -8.34 4.51
CA GLU A 80 -19.04 -6.95 4.20
C GLU A 80 -17.76 -6.13 4.18
N LEU A 81 -17.55 -5.41 3.08
CA LEU A 81 -16.48 -4.41 3.00
C LEU A 81 -16.87 -3.20 3.85
N LEU A 82 -16.17 -3.01 4.95
CA LEU A 82 -16.42 -1.86 5.83
C LEU A 82 -15.80 -0.58 5.28
N GLY A 83 -14.67 -0.68 4.62
CA GLY A 83 -13.94 0.44 4.04
C GLY A 83 -12.46 0.09 3.85
N THR A 84 -11.65 1.12 3.65
CA THR A 84 -10.20 0.98 3.51
C THR A 84 -9.48 1.67 4.66
N ILE A 85 -8.33 1.13 5.04
CA ILE A 85 -7.36 1.78 5.91
C ILE A 85 -6.08 2.04 5.13
N THR A 86 -5.55 3.25 5.26
CA THR A 86 -4.28 3.64 4.68
C THR A 86 -3.33 4.02 5.81
N LEU A 87 -2.18 3.36 5.85
CA LEU A 87 -1.11 3.62 6.80
C LEU A 87 0.03 4.31 6.07
N ILE A 88 0.39 5.49 6.53
CA ILE A 88 1.48 6.28 5.98
C ILE A 88 2.59 6.32 7.01
N GLY A 89 3.71 5.69 6.70
CA GLY A 89 4.90 5.65 7.53
C GLY A 89 5.88 6.76 7.18
N GLU A 90 7.15 6.57 7.55
CA GLU A 90 8.21 7.54 7.24
C GLU A 90 8.60 7.51 5.77
N ARG A 91 8.57 6.34 5.15
CA ARG A 91 9.04 6.10 3.78
C ARG A 91 8.08 5.28 2.93
N HIS A 92 7.12 4.63 3.57
CA HIS A 92 6.24 3.67 2.91
C HIS A 92 4.78 3.96 3.22
N ILE A 93 3.94 3.51 2.29
CA ILE A 93 2.49 3.53 2.42
C ILE A 93 1.96 2.11 2.22
N ALA A 94 1.00 1.73 3.04
CA ALA A 94 0.27 0.48 2.91
C ALA A 94 -1.22 0.76 2.92
N GLN A 95 -1.99 0.04 2.10
CA GLN A 95 -3.43 0.21 2.02
C GLN A 95 -4.11 -1.15 1.96
N TYR A 96 -5.12 -1.33 2.82
CA TYR A 96 -5.87 -2.57 2.96
C TYR A 96 -7.36 -2.33 2.91
N ASP A 97 -8.09 -3.30 2.36
CA ASP A 97 -9.53 -3.39 2.50
C ASP A 97 -9.87 -4.06 3.83
N VAL A 98 -10.74 -3.41 4.62
CA VAL A 98 -11.19 -3.94 5.91
C VAL A 98 -12.53 -4.63 5.72
N VAL A 99 -12.58 -5.91 6.01
CA VAL A 99 -13.73 -6.77 5.76
C VAL A 99 -14.23 -7.36 7.08
N TYR A 100 -15.53 -7.36 7.27
CA TYR A 100 -16.13 -7.95 8.47
C TYR A 100 -16.24 -9.47 8.36
N THR A 101 -16.04 -10.14 9.49
CA THR A 101 -16.33 -11.58 9.63
C THR A 101 -17.04 -11.86 10.95
N HIS A 102 -18.01 -12.77 10.93
CA HIS A 102 -18.67 -13.27 12.13
C HIS A 102 -17.78 -14.24 12.93
N TYR A 103 -16.71 -14.75 12.31
CA TYR A 103 -15.83 -15.75 12.92
C TYR A 103 -14.63 -15.08 13.58
N PRO A 104 -14.56 -15.03 14.93
CA PRO A 104 -13.42 -14.43 15.63
C PRO A 104 -12.07 -15.08 15.26
N SER A 105 -12.09 -16.36 14.90
CA SER A 105 -10.90 -17.10 14.48
C SER A 105 -10.33 -16.66 13.12
N MET A 106 -11.12 -15.99 12.30
CA MET A 106 -10.67 -15.42 11.02
C MET A 106 -10.13 -14.01 11.18
N ALA A 107 -10.52 -13.30 12.24
CA ALA A 107 -10.02 -11.98 12.55
C ALA A 107 -8.62 -12.08 13.16
N ALA A 108 -7.64 -11.45 12.52
CA ALA A 108 -6.30 -11.41 13.06
C ALA A 108 -6.26 -10.49 14.29
N SER A 109 -5.79 -10.99 15.43
CA SER A 109 -5.51 -10.15 16.60
C SER A 109 -4.28 -9.27 16.36
N ILE A 110 -3.31 -9.78 15.60
CA ILE A 110 -2.13 -9.05 15.12
C ILE A 110 -2.01 -9.29 13.63
N PHE A 111 -1.92 -8.23 12.87
CA PHE A 111 -1.69 -8.22 11.43
C PHE A 111 -0.38 -7.48 11.15
N GLU A 112 0.61 -8.20 10.69
CA GLU A 112 1.91 -7.63 10.33
C GLU A 112 1.89 -7.23 8.86
N VAL A 113 2.19 -5.96 8.59
CA VAL A 113 2.29 -5.44 7.21
C VAL A 113 3.50 -6.06 6.54
N ALA A 114 3.27 -6.84 5.49
CA ALA A 114 4.33 -7.47 4.73
C ALA A 114 5.08 -6.44 3.86
N TYR A 115 6.37 -6.66 3.65
CA TYR A 115 7.17 -5.80 2.77
C TYR A 115 6.70 -5.82 1.31
N SER A 116 6.00 -6.85 0.89
CA SER A 116 5.37 -6.94 -0.44
C SER A 116 4.24 -5.95 -0.64
N ASP A 117 3.59 -5.52 0.43
CA ASP A 117 2.35 -4.74 0.39
C ASP A 117 2.62 -3.24 0.54
N ILE A 118 3.83 -2.89 0.97
CA ILE A 118 4.22 -1.50 1.14
C ILE A 118 4.77 -0.91 -0.14
N GLN A 119 4.35 0.32 -0.40
CA GLN A 119 4.85 1.12 -1.51
C GLN A 119 5.75 2.23 -0.97
N SER A 120 6.96 2.33 -1.52
CA SER A 120 7.86 3.43 -1.18
C SER A 120 7.32 4.74 -1.74
N TYR A 121 7.26 5.76 -0.91
CA TYR A 121 6.97 7.12 -1.33
C TYR A 121 7.98 8.10 -0.73
N ILE A 122 8.13 9.24 -1.36
CA ILE A 122 8.96 10.33 -0.82
C ILE A 122 8.04 11.24 -0.01
N ASN A 123 8.23 11.24 1.31
CA ASN A 123 7.52 12.19 2.16
C ASN A 123 8.09 13.61 1.91
N PRO A 124 7.29 14.56 1.41
CA PRO A 124 7.75 15.92 1.16
C PRO A 124 8.13 16.69 2.43
N GLU A 125 7.65 16.25 3.61
CA GLU A 125 8.03 16.85 4.90
C GLU A 125 9.42 16.41 5.36
N VAL A 126 9.88 15.24 4.91
CA VAL A 126 11.28 14.80 5.01
C VAL A 126 12.02 15.32 3.78
N SER A 127 11.84 16.58 3.45
CA SER A 127 12.51 17.17 2.30
C SER A 127 14.02 17.14 2.54
N MET A 128 14.69 16.22 1.84
CA MET A 128 16.13 16.33 1.69
C MET A 128 16.45 17.73 1.21
N PRO A 129 17.41 18.45 1.81
CA PRO A 129 17.90 19.70 1.25
C PRO A 129 18.13 19.53 -0.24
N LYS A 130 17.79 20.56 -1.03
CA LYS A 130 17.92 20.50 -2.50
C LYS A 130 19.25 19.90 -2.98
N ALA A 131 20.33 20.21 -2.27
CA ALA A 131 21.66 19.66 -2.54
C ALA A 131 21.73 18.13 -2.33
N GLU A 132 21.01 17.62 -1.37
CA GLU A 132 20.97 16.18 -1.06
C GLU A 132 20.06 15.43 -2.03
N MET A 133 18.94 16.02 -2.43
CA MET A 133 18.09 15.50 -3.50
C MET A 133 18.85 15.38 -4.82
N VAL A 134 19.64 16.39 -5.15
CA VAL A 134 20.50 16.37 -6.35
C VAL A 134 21.54 15.27 -6.23
N ARG A 135 22.21 15.14 -5.08
CA ARG A 135 23.17 14.04 -4.85
C ARG A 135 22.50 12.65 -4.97
N TYR A 136 21.33 12.49 -4.39
CA TYR A 136 20.59 11.24 -4.49
C TYR A 136 20.16 10.93 -5.92
N ALA A 137 19.60 11.93 -6.62
CA ALA A 137 19.24 11.79 -8.02
C ALA A 137 20.46 11.41 -8.89
N TRP A 138 21.61 12.02 -8.66
CA TRP A 138 22.85 11.68 -9.35
C TRP A 138 23.35 10.30 -9.00
N ALA A 139 23.27 9.87 -7.75
CA ALA A 139 23.67 8.54 -7.33
C ALA A 139 22.80 7.45 -7.99
N VAL A 140 21.49 7.65 -8.03
CA VAL A 140 20.54 6.74 -8.68
C VAL A 140 20.74 6.73 -10.19
N TYR A 141 20.85 7.90 -10.80
CA TYR A 141 21.10 8.03 -12.22
C TYR A 141 22.47 7.44 -12.60
N GLY A 142 23.50 7.75 -11.82
CA GLY A 142 24.83 7.23 -12.00
C GLY A 142 24.89 5.71 -11.88
N SER A 143 24.18 5.10 -10.92
CA SER A 143 24.13 3.65 -10.80
C SER A 143 23.41 2.99 -11.98
N LYS A 144 22.29 3.57 -12.46
CA LYS A 144 21.60 3.10 -13.67
C LYS A 144 22.50 3.21 -14.91
N ARG A 145 23.21 4.29 -15.04
CA ARG A 145 24.18 4.46 -16.14
C ARG A 145 25.32 3.47 -16.06
N LYS A 146 25.72 3.05 -14.88
CA LYS A 146 26.76 2.04 -14.69
C LYS A 146 26.38 0.73 -15.33
N TYR A 147 25.17 0.28 -15.14
CA TYR A 147 24.66 -0.91 -15.80
C TYR A 147 24.62 -0.75 -17.32
N ASN A 148 24.55 0.48 -17.81
CA ASN A 148 24.55 0.82 -19.23
C ASN A 148 25.94 1.25 -19.74
N GLN A 149 27.01 0.80 -19.10
CA GLN A 149 28.40 1.13 -19.42
C GLN A 149 28.77 2.60 -19.27
N VAL A 150 27.93 3.36 -18.69
CA VAL A 150 28.11 4.81 -18.69
C VAL A 150 28.48 5.33 -17.32
N VAL A 151 28.41 4.47 -16.33
CA VAL A 151 28.73 4.93 -14.99
C VAL A 151 30.21 5.12 -14.77
N SER A 152 31.03 4.32 -15.42
CA SER A 152 32.45 4.65 -15.45
C SER A 152 32.67 6.04 -16.03
N ASN A 153 31.88 6.36 -17.05
CA ASN A 153 31.83 7.71 -17.62
C ASN A 153 31.11 8.69 -16.70
N ALA A 154 30.02 8.28 -16.06
CA ALA A 154 29.36 9.13 -15.09
C ALA A 154 30.26 9.46 -13.91
N HIS A 155 31.24 8.63 -13.65
CA HIS A 155 32.31 8.99 -12.75
C HIS A 155 33.31 9.95 -13.39
N GLY A 156 33.60 9.75 -14.65
CA GLY A 156 34.36 10.70 -15.50
C GLY A 156 33.54 11.97 -15.76
N ASP A 157 32.30 11.80 -16.11
CA ASP A 157 31.34 12.89 -16.35
C ASP A 157 31.03 13.68 -15.08
N ARG A 158 31.15 13.04 -13.91
CA ARG A 158 31.13 13.79 -12.65
C ARG A 158 32.29 14.73 -12.51
N LYS A 159 33.39 14.46 -13.19
CA LYS A 159 34.52 15.39 -13.27
C LYS A 159 34.31 16.44 -14.35
N SER A 160 33.44 16.14 -15.31
CA SER A 160 33.12 17.09 -16.39
C SER A 160 31.86 17.90 -16.16
N VAL A 161 31.05 17.52 -15.17
CA VAL A 161 29.78 18.18 -14.79
C VAL A 161 29.95 19.05 -13.53
N VAL A 162 31.13 19.01 -12.93
CA VAL A 162 31.51 19.87 -11.81
C VAL A 162 32.47 21.01 -12.30
#